data_178f0c8b5ca9bb89ec1387584659adcc
#
_entry.id   178f0c8b5ca9bb89ec1387584659adcc
#
_cell.length_a   1.000
_cell.length_b   1.000
_cell.length_c   1.000
_cell.angle_alpha   90.00
_cell.angle_beta   90.00
_cell.angle_gamma   90.00
#
_symmetry.space_group_name_H-M   'P 1'
#
loop_
_entity.id
_entity.type
_entity.pdbx_description
1 polymer ?
#
loop_
_entity_poly.entity_id
_entity_poly.type
_entity_poly.pdbx_seq_one_letter_code
_entity_poly.pdbx_strand_id
1 'polypeptide(L)'
;MRLLFVCHGNICRSPMAQSVMQNFINQSELKARVSVDSAATHTDEIGSPPYYETQRVLKEQKVPLVAHRAVQVTPADYERYDLILCMDDENMRSLGRIFRGKDMAKVKFLLEFGGGNFTDCDALNFKGALKQTDLNLKDAGSNLTASERLKIADPYYTRDFERCYADIKRGCEGLLRYIKNSDGIC
;
A
#
# COMPACT_ATOMS: atom_id res chain seq x y z
N MET A 1 -9.37 -2.88 12.19
CA MET A 1 -8.37 -1.98 11.55
C MET A 1 -8.88 -1.55 10.19
N ARG A 2 -8.77 -0.27 9.84
CA ARG A 2 -9.17 0.30 8.54
C ARG A 2 -7.95 0.77 7.78
N LEU A 3 -7.75 0.24 6.57
CA LEU A 3 -6.60 0.51 5.71
C LEU A 3 -7.04 1.37 4.52
N LEU A 4 -6.23 2.37 4.15
CA LEU A 4 -6.43 3.16 2.94
C LEU A 4 -5.19 3.08 2.06
N PHE A 5 -5.32 2.55 0.84
CA PHE A 5 -4.28 2.61 -0.17
C PHE A 5 -4.43 3.87 -1.04
N VAL A 6 -3.34 4.59 -1.24
CA VAL A 6 -3.38 5.88 -1.96
C VAL A 6 -2.34 5.90 -3.07
N CYS A 7 -2.76 6.36 -4.27
CA CYS A 7 -1.86 6.69 -5.36
C CYS A 7 -2.32 7.98 -6.05
N HIS A 8 -1.73 8.35 -7.18
CA HIS A 8 -2.07 9.58 -7.90
C HIS A 8 -3.56 9.61 -8.32
N GLY A 9 -3.96 8.76 -9.26
CA GLY A 9 -5.29 8.79 -9.89
C GLY A 9 -6.29 7.76 -9.37
N ASN A 10 -5.91 6.84 -8.47
CA ASN A 10 -6.76 5.76 -7.95
C ASN A 10 -7.35 4.83 -9.04
N ILE A 11 -6.62 4.61 -10.14
CA ILE A 11 -7.02 3.70 -11.22
C ILE A 11 -6.02 2.56 -11.48
N CYS A 12 -4.75 2.70 -11.04
CA CYS A 12 -3.72 1.68 -11.22
C CYS A 12 -3.28 1.06 -9.90
N ARG A 13 -2.32 1.66 -9.21
CA ARG A 13 -1.63 1.09 -8.04
C ARG A 13 -2.54 0.86 -6.83
N SER A 14 -3.28 1.86 -6.40
CA SER A 14 -4.09 1.76 -5.17
C SER A 14 -5.29 0.80 -5.30
N PRO A 15 -6.06 0.73 -6.42
CA PRO A 15 -7.10 -0.28 -6.56
C PRO A 15 -6.54 -1.69 -6.75
N MET A 16 -5.33 -1.82 -7.34
CA MET A 16 -4.60 -3.09 -7.39
C MET A 16 -4.24 -3.56 -5.97
N ALA A 17 -3.68 -2.67 -5.14
CA ALA A 17 -3.33 -2.98 -3.75
C ALA A 17 -4.56 -3.31 -2.90
N GLN A 18 -5.66 -2.56 -3.07
CA GLN A 18 -6.94 -2.86 -2.42
C GLN A 18 -7.42 -4.27 -2.76
N SER A 19 -7.41 -4.64 -4.04
CA SER A 19 -7.87 -5.96 -4.50
C SER A 19 -6.99 -7.10 -3.97
N VAL A 20 -5.67 -6.94 -4.02
CA VAL A 20 -4.70 -7.92 -3.50
C VAL A 20 -4.88 -8.10 -1.98
N MET A 21 -4.94 -7.01 -1.23
CA MET A 21 -5.08 -7.07 0.23
C MET A 21 -6.44 -7.64 0.63
N GLN A 22 -7.52 -7.25 -0.05
CA GLN A 22 -8.86 -7.80 0.19
C GLN A 22 -8.90 -9.32 -0.06
N ASN A 23 -8.22 -9.79 -1.11
CA ASN A 23 -8.10 -11.22 -1.40
C ASN A 23 -7.38 -11.97 -0.27
N PHE A 24 -6.29 -11.43 0.26
CA PHE A 24 -5.58 -12.02 1.40
C PHE A 24 -6.44 -12.03 2.68
N ILE A 25 -7.13 -10.93 2.96
CA ILE A 25 -8.04 -10.83 4.12
C ILE A 25 -9.16 -11.86 4.01
N ASN A 26 -9.77 -12.02 2.82
CA ASN A 26 -10.85 -12.99 2.61
C ASN A 26 -10.43 -14.45 2.83
N GLN A 27 -9.12 -14.73 2.69
CA GLN A 27 -8.52 -16.05 2.89
C GLN A 27 -7.95 -16.24 4.31
N SER A 28 -8.17 -15.27 5.20
CA SER A 28 -7.65 -15.27 6.57
C SER A 28 -8.75 -15.04 7.61
N GLU A 29 -8.42 -15.22 8.87
CA GLU A 29 -9.26 -14.94 10.05
C GLU A 29 -9.53 -13.44 10.25
N LEU A 30 -8.87 -12.55 9.48
CA LEU A 30 -8.99 -11.10 9.60
C LEU A 30 -10.23 -10.53 8.90
N LYS A 31 -11.03 -11.35 8.20
CA LYS A 31 -12.17 -10.92 7.36
C LYS A 31 -13.18 -10.02 8.08
N ALA A 32 -13.44 -10.27 9.36
CA ALA A 32 -14.37 -9.47 10.15
C ALA A 32 -13.72 -8.28 10.88
N ARG A 33 -12.39 -8.16 10.82
CA ARG A 33 -11.61 -7.23 11.66
C ARG A 33 -10.87 -6.16 10.87
N VAL A 34 -10.62 -6.40 9.57
CA VAL A 34 -9.87 -5.50 8.70
C VAL A 34 -10.72 -5.12 7.50
N SER A 35 -10.81 -3.83 7.22
CA SER A 35 -11.42 -3.29 6.00
C SER A 35 -10.40 -2.52 5.18
N VAL A 36 -10.59 -2.51 3.87
CA VAL A 36 -9.63 -1.97 2.91
C VAL A 36 -10.34 -1.08 1.91
N ASP A 37 -9.85 0.15 1.78
CA ASP A 37 -10.32 1.10 0.78
C ASP A 37 -9.14 1.65 -0.03
N SER A 38 -9.43 2.40 -1.09
CA SER A 38 -8.41 3.11 -1.86
C SER A 38 -8.89 4.47 -2.34
N ALA A 39 -7.95 5.42 -2.51
CA ALA A 39 -8.26 6.79 -2.95
C ALA A 39 -7.12 7.39 -3.78
N ALA A 40 -7.43 8.51 -4.47
CA ALA A 40 -6.50 9.32 -5.25
C ALA A 40 -5.98 10.52 -4.44
N THR A 41 -4.74 10.94 -4.69
CA THR A 41 -4.26 12.25 -4.26
C THR A 41 -4.73 13.38 -5.17
N HIS A 42 -5.06 13.10 -6.44
CA HIS A 42 -5.47 14.06 -7.47
C HIS A 42 -6.87 13.76 -7.98
N THR A 43 -7.43 14.68 -8.76
CA THR A 43 -8.84 14.64 -9.19
C THR A 43 -9.04 14.19 -10.63
N ASP A 44 -7.96 13.98 -11.38
CA ASP A 44 -7.98 13.79 -12.83
C ASP A 44 -8.80 12.58 -13.28
N GLU A 45 -8.89 11.56 -12.42
CA GLU A 45 -9.52 10.26 -12.73
C GLU A 45 -10.77 9.97 -11.87
N ILE A 46 -11.31 10.95 -11.15
CA ILE A 46 -12.45 10.72 -10.27
C ILE A 46 -13.66 10.16 -11.03
N GLY A 47 -14.22 9.06 -10.50
CA GLY A 47 -15.33 8.32 -11.13
C GLY A 47 -14.89 7.27 -12.16
N SER A 48 -13.62 7.29 -12.60
CA SER A 48 -13.08 6.32 -13.55
C SER A 48 -12.99 4.91 -12.94
N PRO A 49 -13.20 3.86 -13.75
CA PRO A 49 -12.92 2.48 -13.34
C PRO A 49 -11.41 2.25 -13.25
N PRO A 50 -10.97 1.12 -12.66
CA PRO A 50 -9.57 0.72 -12.72
C PRO A 50 -9.09 0.63 -14.17
N TYR A 51 -7.85 1.07 -14.41
CA TYR A 51 -7.23 1.03 -15.72
C TYR A 51 -7.23 -0.40 -16.28
N TYR A 52 -7.43 -0.56 -17.58
CA TYR A 52 -7.66 -1.88 -18.18
C TYR A 52 -6.49 -2.87 -17.94
N GLU A 53 -5.24 -2.39 -17.95
CA GLU A 53 -4.07 -3.23 -17.65
C GLU A 53 -4.05 -3.69 -16.18
N THR A 54 -4.50 -2.85 -15.26
CA THR A 54 -4.70 -3.25 -13.85
C THR A 54 -5.70 -4.40 -13.75
N GLN A 55 -6.82 -4.30 -14.48
CA GLN A 55 -7.84 -5.35 -14.51
C GLN A 55 -7.30 -6.63 -15.14
N ARG A 56 -6.53 -6.51 -16.26
CA ARG A 56 -5.89 -7.64 -16.93
C ARG A 56 -4.97 -8.40 -15.99
N VAL A 57 -4.01 -7.70 -15.37
CA VAL A 57 -3.03 -8.34 -14.47
C VAL A 57 -3.72 -9.00 -13.28
N LEU A 58 -4.67 -8.34 -12.62
CA LEU A 58 -5.42 -8.96 -11.52
C LEU A 58 -6.14 -10.24 -11.96
N LYS A 59 -6.76 -10.24 -13.14
CA LYS A 59 -7.43 -11.42 -13.71
C LYS A 59 -6.45 -12.57 -13.98
N GLU A 60 -5.30 -12.29 -14.58
CA GLU A 60 -4.24 -13.28 -14.85
C GLU A 60 -3.70 -13.89 -13.55
N GLN A 61 -3.56 -13.06 -12.51
CA GLN A 61 -3.12 -13.48 -11.18
C GLN A 61 -4.25 -14.12 -10.33
N LYS A 62 -5.45 -14.27 -10.88
CA LYS A 62 -6.63 -14.83 -10.20
C LYS A 62 -7.02 -14.08 -8.92
N VAL A 63 -6.75 -12.78 -8.89
CA VAL A 63 -7.15 -11.88 -7.81
C VAL A 63 -8.48 -11.22 -8.19
N PRO A 64 -9.56 -11.43 -7.41
CA PRO A 64 -10.84 -10.77 -7.67
C PRO A 64 -10.72 -9.25 -7.59
N LEU A 65 -11.14 -8.56 -8.65
CA LEU A 65 -11.21 -7.11 -8.64
C LEU A 65 -12.32 -6.65 -7.68
N VAL A 66 -11.99 -5.80 -6.72
CA VAL A 66 -12.98 -5.12 -5.88
C VAL A 66 -13.75 -4.11 -6.74
N ALA A 67 -15.08 -4.06 -6.57
CA ALA A 67 -15.92 -3.06 -7.25
C ALA A 67 -15.38 -1.66 -6.89
N HIS A 68 -15.02 -0.89 -7.92
CA HIS A 68 -14.25 0.32 -7.72
C HIS A 68 -14.63 1.45 -8.68
N ARG A 69 -14.66 2.65 -8.15
CA ARG A 69 -14.62 3.93 -8.86
C ARG A 69 -13.64 4.84 -8.14
N ALA A 70 -12.79 5.52 -8.90
CA ALA A 70 -11.80 6.41 -8.32
C ALA A 70 -12.46 7.52 -7.48
N VAL A 71 -11.95 7.69 -6.26
CA VAL A 71 -12.39 8.74 -5.33
C VAL A 71 -11.17 9.49 -4.81
N GLN A 72 -11.35 10.75 -4.44
CA GLN A 72 -10.25 11.55 -3.88
C GLN A 72 -10.16 11.36 -2.37
N VAL A 73 -8.94 11.28 -1.85
CA VAL A 73 -8.67 11.36 -0.42
C VAL A 73 -8.99 12.76 0.11
N THR A 74 -9.61 12.82 1.28
CA THR A 74 -10.01 14.06 1.95
C THR A 74 -9.30 14.23 3.30
N PRO A 75 -9.23 15.44 3.90
CA PRO A 75 -8.68 15.62 5.23
C PRO A 75 -9.35 14.77 6.31
N ALA A 76 -10.65 14.45 6.15
CA ALA A 76 -11.39 13.61 7.09
C ALA A 76 -10.94 12.14 7.09
N ASP A 77 -10.36 11.68 6.00
CA ASP A 77 -9.87 10.30 5.88
C ASP A 77 -8.69 10.04 6.83
N TYR A 78 -7.95 11.09 7.22
CA TYR A 78 -6.93 10.93 8.24
C TYR A 78 -7.51 10.34 9.54
N GLU A 79 -8.64 10.80 10.03
CA GLU A 79 -9.27 10.27 11.27
C GLU A 79 -10.00 8.93 11.02
N ARG A 80 -10.41 8.70 9.79
CA ARG A 80 -11.22 7.53 9.45
C ARG A 80 -10.39 6.25 9.37
N TYR A 81 -9.13 6.32 8.93
CA TYR A 81 -8.27 5.15 8.70
C TYR A 81 -7.18 5.03 9.76
N ASP A 82 -6.87 3.81 10.14
CA ASP A 82 -5.85 3.48 11.12
C ASP A 82 -4.45 3.49 10.51
N LEU A 83 -4.34 3.14 9.20
CA LEU A 83 -3.10 3.14 8.44
C LEU A 83 -3.39 3.60 7.01
N ILE A 84 -2.55 4.50 6.49
CA ILE A 84 -2.65 5.05 5.14
C ILE A 84 -1.37 4.70 4.38
N LEU A 85 -1.51 4.02 3.25
CA LEU A 85 -0.42 3.40 2.51
C LEU A 85 -0.25 4.06 1.15
N CYS A 86 0.87 4.71 0.91
CA CYS A 86 1.20 5.36 -0.35
C CYS A 86 2.25 4.57 -1.15
N MET A 87 2.43 4.91 -2.41
CA MET A 87 3.24 4.16 -3.37
C MET A 87 4.60 4.80 -3.63
N ASP A 88 4.68 6.13 -3.58
CA ASP A 88 5.88 6.91 -3.90
C ASP A 88 5.94 8.26 -3.17
N ASP A 89 7.04 8.99 -3.38
CA ASP A 89 7.28 10.29 -2.75
C ASP A 89 6.27 11.37 -3.20
N GLU A 90 5.75 11.27 -4.41
CA GLU A 90 4.73 12.21 -4.89
C GLU A 90 3.45 12.04 -4.08
N ASN A 91 3.02 10.80 -3.86
CA ASN A 91 1.84 10.50 -3.03
C ASN A 91 2.08 10.95 -1.57
N MET A 92 3.26 10.68 -1.01
CA MET A 92 3.62 11.10 0.35
C MET A 92 3.56 12.63 0.50
N ARG A 93 4.15 13.38 -0.44
CA ARG A 93 4.11 14.86 -0.42
C ARG A 93 2.68 15.39 -0.57
N SER A 94 1.86 14.78 -1.43
CA SER A 94 0.47 15.17 -1.63
C SER A 94 -0.37 14.91 -0.39
N LEU A 95 -0.20 13.76 0.26
CA LEU A 95 -0.84 13.44 1.53
C LEU A 95 -0.42 14.42 2.65
N GLY A 96 0.85 14.81 2.71
CA GLY A 96 1.32 15.83 3.66
C GLY A 96 0.66 17.20 3.47
N ARG A 97 0.29 17.56 2.23
CA ARG A 97 -0.48 18.78 1.94
C ARG A 97 -1.95 18.62 2.32
N ILE A 98 -2.57 17.48 2.00
CA ILE A 98 -3.98 17.19 2.30
C ILE A 98 -4.21 17.10 3.81
N PHE A 99 -3.31 16.42 4.53
CA PHE A 99 -3.38 16.24 5.99
C PHE A 99 -2.60 17.30 6.77
N ARG A 100 -2.52 18.51 6.21
CA ARG A 100 -1.78 19.62 6.82
C ARG A 100 -2.11 19.80 8.30
N GLY A 101 -1.07 19.83 9.13
CA GLY A 101 -1.21 19.97 10.58
C GLY A 101 -1.47 18.67 11.34
N LYS A 102 -1.52 17.52 10.65
CA LYS A 102 -1.59 16.19 11.29
C LYS A 102 -0.21 15.56 11.41
N ASP A 103 -0.05 14.70 12.41
CA ASP A 103 1.10 13.81 12.50
C ASP A 103 1.02 12.78 11.35
N MET A 104 2.10 12.63 10.59
CA MET A 104 2.17 11.69 9.47
C MET A 104 2.57 10.27 9.90
N ALA A 105 2.58 9.96 11.20
CA ALA A 105 3.07 8.69 11.73
C ALA A 105 2.35 7.45 11.16
N LYS A 106 1.06 7.58 10.83
CA LYS A 106 0.26 6.48 10.24
C LYS A 106 0.23 6.48 8.70
N VAL A 107 0.96 7.39 8.05
CA VAL A 107 1.15 7.39 6.60
C VAL A 107 2.49 6.73 6.30
N LYS A 108 2.47 5.63 5.54
CA LYS A 108 3.63 4.77 5.26
C LYS A 108 3.73 4.44 3.78
N PHE A 109 4.93 4.14 3.30
CA PHE A 109 5.06 3.47 2.02
C PHE A 109 4.62 2.01 2.16
N LEU A 110 3.88 1.50 1.17
CA LEU A 110 3.46 0.10 1.20
C LEU A 110 4.66 -0.86 1.28
N LEU A 111 5.75 -0.54 0.60
CA LEU A 111 6.96 -1.39 0.60
C LEU A 111 7.79 -1.30 1.90
N GLU A 112 7.47 -0.43 2.86
CA GLU A 112 8.04 -0.53 4.21
C GLU A 112 7.71 -1.89 4.84
N PHE A 113 6.58 -2.48 4.48
CA PHE A 113 6.16 -3.80 4.95
C PHE A 113 6.74 -4.95 4.10
N GLY A 114 7.21 -4.68 2.87
CA GLY A 114 7.65 -5.70 1.90
C GLY A 114 9.04 -6.27 2.13
N GLY A 115 9.80 -5.76 3.07
CA GLY A 115 11.24 -6.02 3.20
C GLY A 115 11.67 -6.66 4.51
N GLY A 116 11.17 -7.77 4.99
CA GLY A 116 11.85 -8.39 6.09
C GLY A 116 11.00 -9.19 7.09
N ASN A 117 11.69 -9.90 7.95
CA ASN A 117 11.12 -10.55 9.12
C ASN A 117 10.76 -9.46 10.13
N PHE A 118 9.50 -9.04 10.17
CA PHE A 118 8.98 -8.33 11.33
C PHE A 118 9.01 -9.29 12.51
N THR A 119 9.89 -9.04 13.47
CA THR A 119 9.89 -9.76 14.74
C THR A 119 8.82 -9.17 15.65
N ASP A 120 8.34 -9.94 16.65
CA ASP A 120 7.30 -9.51 17.59
C ASP A 120 7.63 -8.19 18.31
N CYS A 121 8.91 -7.80 18.37
CA CYS A 121 9.36 -6.53 18.95
C CYS A 121 9.07 -5.29 18.09
N ASP A 122 8.94 -5.45 16.77
CA ASP A 122 8.72 -4.32 15.85
C ASP A 122 7.26 -3.85 15.87
N ALA A 123 6.31 -4.73 16.18
CA ALA A 123 4.89 -4.42 16.30
C ALA A 123 4.57 -3.46 17.47
N LEU A 124 5.36 -3.51 18.54
CA LEU A 124 5.16 -2.69 19.76
C LEU A 124 5.88 -1.34 19.71
N ASN A 125 6.88 -1.15 18.83
CA ASN A 125 7.74 0.03 18.78
C ASN A 125 7.55 0.92 17.55
N PHE A 126 6.37 0.94 16.94
CA PHE A 126 6.10 1.78 15.76
C PHE A 126 6.15 3.31 16.04
N LYS A 127 6.56 3.74 17.23
CA LYS A 127 6.88 5.14 17.58
C LYS A 127 8.31 5.55 17.20
N GLY A 128 9.12 4.65 16.68
CA GLY A 128 10.51 4.90 16.33
C GLY A 128 10.79 4.57 14.87
N ALA A 129 11.48 5.47 14.18
CA ALA A 129 11.98 5.30 12.83
C ALA A 129 12.57 3.90 12.60
N LEU A 130 12.23 3.27 11.47
CA LEU A 130 12.94 2.11 10.97
C LEU A 130 14.44 2.37 11.02
N LYS A 131 15.15 1.65 11.88
CA LYS A 131 16.61 1.69 11.89
C LYS A 131 17.08 1.15 10.54
N GLN A 132 17.95 1.88 9.90
CA GLN A 132 18.54 1.66 8.57
C GLN A 132 19.25 0.31 8.40
N THR A 133 19.24 -0.56 9.40
CA THR A 133 20.04 -1.78 9.48
C THR A 133 19.37 -3.06 8.99
N ASP A 134 18.05 -3.09 8.76
CA ASP A 134 17.34 -4.35 8.48
C ASP A 134 17.01 -4.58 6.99
N LEU A 135 17.55 -3.75 6.10
CA LEU A 135 17.39 -3.90 4.64
C LEU A 135 18.47 -4.83 4.03
N ASN A 136 18.70 -5.98 4.63
CA ASN A 136 19.53 -7.03 4.03
C ASN A 136 18.73 -7.81 2.96
N LEU A 137 18.22 -7.12 1.92
CA LEU A 137 17.84 -7.77 0.68
C LEU A 137 19.09 -7.91 -0.19
N LYS A 138 19.62 -9.13 -0.24
CA LYS A 138 20.61 -9.54 -1.25
C LYS A 138 19.90 -9.69 -2.61
N ASP A 139 19.54 -8.58 -3.23
CA ASP A 139 19.30 -8.52 -4.66
C ASP A 139 20.58 -8.03 -5.30
N ALA A 140 21.36 -8.99 -5.79
CA ALA A 140 22.57 -8.73 -6.55
C ALA A 140 22.18 -7.97 -7.83
N GLY A 141 22.56 -6.68 -7.92
CA GLY A 141 22.59 -5.97 -9.20
C GLY A 141 21.87 -4.63 -9.31
N SER A 142 21.14 -4.14 -8.31
CA SER A 142 20.53 -2.82 -8.42
C SER A 142 21.25 -1.78 -7.54
N ASN A 143 21.80 -0.72 -8.16
CA ASN A 143 22.39 0.45 -7.48
C ASN A 143 21.34 1.37 -6.82
N LEU A 144 20.15 0.84 -6.43
CA LEU A 144 19.08 1.61 -5.82
C LEU A 144 19.39 1.95 -4.36
N THR A 145 19.16 3.20 -3.99
CA THR A 145 19.24 3.64 -2.59
C THR A 145 18.16 2.97 -1.73
N ALA A 146 18.35 2.92 -0.41
CA ALA A 146 17.35 2.38 0.51
C ALA A 146 15.98 3.06 0.33
N SER A 147 15.95 4.36 0.09
CA SER A 147 14.70 5.12 -0.17
C SER A 147 14.02 4.71 -1.48
N GLU A 148 14.78 4.43 -2.55
CA GLU A 148 14.20 4.00 -3.83
C GLU A 148 13.57 2.62 -3.77
N ARG A 149 14.07 1.74 -2.90
CA ARG A 149 13.52 0.39 -2.69
C ARG A 149 12.14 0.37 -2.03
N LEU A 150 11.73 1.48 -1.39
CA LEU A 150 10.43 1.63 -0.75
C LEU A 150 9.34 2.12 -1.71
N LYS A 151 9.69 2.43 -2.97
CA LYS A 151 8.77 3.04 -3.94
C LYS A 151 8.26 2.02 -4.95
N ILE A 152 6.98 2.11 -5.25
CA ILE A 152 6.35 1.38 -6.33
C ILE A 152 6.23 2.32 -7.52
N ALA A 153 7.00 2.04 -8.58
CA ALA A 153 6.98 2.84 -9.80
C ALA A 153 5.56 2.92 -10.39
N ASP A 154 5.24 4.06 -10.98
CA ASP A 154 3.93 4.23 -11.62
C ASP A 154 3.88 3.49 -12.96
N PRO A 155 3.03 2.44 -13.08
CA PRO A 155 2.94 1.62 -14.29
C PRO A 155 2.32 2.39 -15.46
N TYR A 156 1.66 3.52 -15.21
CA TYR A 156 1.18 4.39 -16.28
C TYR A 156 2.34 4.92 -17.15
N TYR A 157 3.48 5.24 -16.53
CA TYR A 157 4.68 5.72 -17.22
C TYR A 157 5.62 4.60 -17.62
N THR A 158 5.82 3.60 -16.75
CA THR A 158 6.78 2.50 -17.02
C THR A 158 6.22 1.45 -17.95
N ARG A 159 4.89 1.34 -18.08
CA ARG A 159 4.15 0.28 -18.79
C ARG A 159 4.37 -1.12 -18.22
N ASP A 160 5.00 -1.24 -17.06
CA ASP A 160 5.32 -2.51 -16.41
C ASP A 160 4.32 -2.80 -15.27
N PHE A 161 3.13 -3.27 -15.63
CA PHE A 161 2.07 -3.60 -14.68
C PHE A 161 2.34 -4.89 -13.91
N GLU A 162 3.10 -5.82 -14.49
CA GLU A 162 3.54 -7.06 -13.86
C GLU A 162 4.51 -6.77 -12.71
N ARG A 163 5.48 -5.91 -12.92
CA ARG A 163 6.40 -5.46 -11.87
C ARG A 163 5.65 -4.71 -10.77
N CYS A 164 4.76 -3.81 -11.15
CA CYS A 164 3.92 -3.09 -10.20
C CYS A 164 3.10 -4.07 -9.32
N TYR A 165 2.50 -5.09 -9.92
CA TYR A 165 1.78 -6.13 -9.20
C TYR A 165 2.69 -6.89 -8.23
N ALA A 166 3.87 -7.30 -8.67
CA ALA A 166 4.83 -8.04 -7.83
C ALA A 166 5.25 -7.22 -6.59
N ASP A 167 5.53 -5.93 -6.78
CA ASP A 167 5.89 -5.03 -5.69
C ASP A 167 4.71 -4.80 -4.72
N ILE A 168 3.49 -4.58 -5.25
CA ILE A 168 2.27 -4.45 -4.45
C ILE A 168 2.00 -5.73 -3.66
N LYS A 169 2.07 -6.89 -4.29
CA LYS A 169 1.86 -8.18 -3.64
C LYS A 169 2.83 -8.37 -2.48
N ARG A 170 4.12 -8.11 -2.69
CA ARG A 170 5.17 -8.18 -1.66
C ARG A 170 4.85 -7.26 -0.47
N GLY A 171 4.45 -6.01 -0.73
CA GLY A 171 4.05 -5.07 0.31
C GLY A 171 2.83 -5.53 1.09
N CYS A 172 1.79 -6.03 0.38
CA CYS A 172 0.56 -6.54 1.01
C CYS A 172 0.81 -7.82 1.84
N GLU A 173 1.69 -8.72 1.39
CA GLU A 173 2.08 -9.91 2.16
C GLU A 173 2.77 -9.53 3.48
N GLY A 174 3.66 -8.55 3.44
CA GLY A 174 4.31 -8.03 4.65
C GLY A 174 3.33 -7.31 5.58
N LEU A 175 2.45 -6.50 5.02
CA LEU A 175 1.39 -5.82 5.79
C LEU A 175 0.45 -6.83 6.46
N LEU A 176 0.10 -7.91 5.78
CA LEU A 176 -0.73 -8.98 6.37
C LEU A 176 -0.04 -9.62 7.59
N ARG A 177 1.27 -9.92 7.47
CA ARG A 177 2.07 -10.44 8.60
C ARG A 177 2.11 -9.45 9.76
N TYR A 178 2.36 -8.16 9.46
CA TYR A 178 2.35 -7.10 10.46
C TYR A 178 1.01 -7.03 11.23
N ILE A 179 -0.11 -7.09 10.52
CA ILE A 179 -1.44 -7.05 11.15
C ILE A 179 -1.68 -8.27 12.04
N LYS A 180 -1.33 -9.46 11.57
CA LYS A 180 -1.46 -10.71 12.35
C LYS A 180 -0.66 -10.64 13.66
N ASN A 181 0.58 -10.21 13.60
CA ASN A 181 1.44 -10.07 14.78
C ASN A 181 0.93 -9.00 15.76
N SER A 182 0.43 -7.88 15.24
CA SER A 182 -0.12 -6.78 16.07
C SER A 182 -1.40 -7.18 16.82
N ASP A 183 -2.16 -8.12 16.28
CA ASP A 183 -3.40 -8.62 16.88
C ASP A 183 -3.19 -9.83 17.81
N GLY A 184 -1.93 -10.27 18.01
CA GLY A 184 -1.60 -11.44 18.81
C GLY A 184 -2.16 -12.76 18.23
N ILE A 185 -2.41 -12.79 16.92
CA ILE A 185 -2.86 -13.98 16.18
C ILE A 185 -1.59 -14.63 15.58
N CYS A 186 -0.95 -15.47 16.37
CA CYS A 186 0.09 -16.40 15.92
C CYS A 186 -0.51 -17.75 15.62
#